data_4da4cd26af3156e5aecdfb582a5f4c94
#
_entry.id   4da4cd26af3156e5aecdfb582a5f4c94
#
_cell.length_a   1.000
_cell.length_b   1.000
_cell.length_c   1.000
_cell.angle_alpha   90.00
_cell.angle_beta   90.00
_cell.angle_gamma   90.00
#
_symmetry.space_group_name_H-M   'P 1'
#
loop_
_entity.id
_entity.type
_entity.pdbx_description
1 polymer ?
#
loop_
_entity_poly.entity_id
_entity_poly.type
_entity_poly.pdbx_seq_one_letter_code
_entity_poly.pdbx_strand_id
1 'polypeptide(L)'
;MTQVRSRSRSAARLAAVQALYQHDMEGTPIARLLHEFHEHRLGATIEDEKYHEAEQDFFDDIVMGAKARQGDIDALISGRLAEGWTLERLDRPMRAILRAGTYELLSRKDVPVASVISEYVDVAHAFYDKRESGFVNGLLDAVAKQARPARAE
;
A
#
# COMPACT_ATOMS: atom_id res chain seq x y z
N MET A 1 -4.47 16.85 16.13
CA MET A 1 -5.50 16.20 15.30
C MET A 1 -4.92 15.66 14.01
N THR A 2 -4.36 16.54 13.18
CA THR A 2 -3.81 16.12 11.89
C THR A 2 -2.69 15.09 12.03
N GLN A 3 -1.82 15.25 13.02
CA GLN A 3 -0.73 14.31 13.24
C GLN A 3 -1.22 12.93 13.66
N VAL A 4 -2.24 12.86 14.51
CA VAL A 4 -2.81 11.58 14.94
C VAL A 4 -3.43 10.86 13.74
N ARG A 5 -4.18 11.59 12.91
CA ARG A 5 -4.79 11.02 11.73
C ARG A 5 -3.75 10.54 10.74
N SER A 6 -2.69 11.33 10.54
CA SER A 6 -1.60 10.97 9.64
C SER A 6 -0.88 9.70 10.11
N ARG A 7 -0.58 9.63 11.41
CA ARG A 7 0.06 8.44 12.00
C ARG A 7 -0.84 7.21 11.91
N SER A 8 -2.14 7.42 12.09
CA SER A 8 -3.12 6.35 11.98
C SER A 8 -3.11 5.75 10.57
N ARG A 9 -3.09 6.60 9.55
CA ARG A 9 -3.02 6.12 8.17
C ARG A 9 -1.67 5.50 7.82
N SER A 10 -0.59 6.07 8.33
CA SER A 10 0.74 5.50 8.12
C SER A 10 0.84 4.10 8.72
N ALA A 11 0.31 3.92 9.93
CA ALA A 11 0.27 2.61 10.58
C ALA A 11 -0.59 1.64 9.77
N ALA A 12 -1.73 2.11 9.26
CA ALA A 12 -2.62 1.28 8.46
C ALA A 12 -1.95 0.83 7.16
N ARG A 13 -1.18 1.71 6.52
CA ARG A 13 -0.46 1.34 5.29
C ARG A 13 0.59 0.28 5.53
N LEU A 14 1.38 0.44 6.58
CA LEU A 14 2.38 -0.58 6.93
C LEU A 14 1.72 -1.91 7.21
N ALA A 15 0.66 -1.90 8.01
CA ALA A 15 -0.08 -3.12 8.32
C ALA A 15 -0.69 -3.75 7.06
N ALA A 16 -1.21 -2.92 6.16
CA ALA A 16 -1.80 -3.43 4.91
C ALA A 16 -0.76 -4.13 4.04
N VAL A 17 0.45 -3.55 3.96
CA VAL A 17 1.54 -4.18 3.22
C VAL A 17 1.91 -5.52 3.86
N GLN A 18 1.98 -5.57 5.18
CA GLN A 18 2.26 -6.82 5.89
C GLN A 18 1.19 -7.88 5.63
N ALA A 19 -0.08 -7.47 5.63
CA ALA A 19 -1.19 -8.39 5.38
C ALA A 19 -1.17 -8.92 3.93
N LEU A 20 -0.93 -8.04 2.97
CA LEU A 20 -0.83 -8.45 1.57
C LEU A 20 0.36 -9.38 1.33
N TYR A 21 1.47 -9.09 2.01
CA TYR A 21 2.65 -9.96 1.96
C TYR A 21 2.34 -11.34 2.51
N GLN A 22 1.68 -11.41 3.66
CA GLN A 22 1.33 -12.68 4.27
C GLN A 22 0.35 -13.46 3.40
N HIS A 23 -0.62 -12.77 2.80
CA HIS A 23 -1.56 -13.42 1.89
C HIS A 23 -0.84 -14.01 0.67
N ASP A 24 0.08 -13.25 0.08
CA ASP A 24 0.84 -13.70 -1.08
C ASP A 24 1.74 -14.89 -0.73
N MET A 25 2.31 -14.89 0.46
CA MET A 25 3.25 -15.93 0.89
C MET A 25 2.57 -17.20 1.35
N GLU A 26 1.47 -17.08 2.10
CA GLU A 26 0.84 -18.22 2.78
C GLU A 26 -0.52 -18.61 2.22
N GLY A 27 -1.13 -17.73 1.44
CA GLY A 27 -2.48 -17.99 0.95
C GLY A 27 -3.57 -17.86 1.98
N THR A 28 -3.28 -17.22 3.13
CA THR A 28 -4.27 -17.01 4.18
C THR A 28 -5.45 -16.21 3.62
N PRO A 29 -6.70 -16.64 3.83
CA PRO A 29 -7.85 -15.89 3.32
C PRO A 29 -7.87 -14.45 3.82
N ILE A 30 -8.26 -13.52 2.95
CA ILE A 30 -8.28 -12.10 3.30
C ILE A 30 -9.14 -11.82 4.53
N ALA A 31 -10.32 -12.43 4.61
CA ALA A 31 -11.21 -12.20 5.76
C ALA A 31 -10.54 -12.58 7.08
N ARG A 32 -9.80 -13.67 7.07
CA ARG A 32 -9.07 -14.11 8.27
C ARG A 32 -7.95 -13.15 8.63
N LEU A 33 -7.22 -12.67 7.64
CA LEU A 33 -6.15 -11.69 7.86
C LEU A 33 -6.70 -10.40 8.44
N LEU A 34 -7.82 -9.92 7.93
CA LEU A 34 -8.43 -8.70 8.45
C LEU A 34 -8.76 -8.88 9.93
N HIS A 35 -9.37 -10.01 10.27
CA HIS A 35 -9.72 -10.28 11.67
C HIS A 35 -8.48 -10.32 12.55
N GLU A 36 -7.45 -11.04 12.14
CA GLU A 36 -6.22 -11.17 12.92
C GLU A 36 -5.54 -9.82 13.14
N PHE A 37 -5.50 -8.99 12.09
CA PHE A 37 -4.86 -7.69 12.21
C PHE A 37 -5.66 -6.75 13.10
N HIS A 38 -7.01 -6.80 13.03
CA HIS A 38 -7.85 -6.00 13.90
C HIS A 38 -7.63 -6.37 15.36
N GLU A 39 -7.53 -7.69 15.65
CA GLU A 39 -7.39 -8.17 17.01
C GLU A 39 -6.01 -7.90 17.60
N HIS A 40 -4.96 -8.02 16.81
CA HIS A 40 -3.62 -8.13 17.37
C HIS A 40 -2.63 -7.06 16.95
N ARG A 41 -2.88 -6.32 15.91
CA ARG A 41 -1.87 -5.41 15.37
C ARG A 41 -2.29 -3.97 15.24
N LEU A 42 -3.52 -3.72 14.85
CA LEU A 42 -3.99 -2.36 14.63
C LEU A 42 -4.41 -1.71 15.94
N GLY A 43 -4.18 -0.40 16.02
CA GLY A 43 -4.61 0.38 17.16
C GLY A 43 -3.70 0.33 18.36
N ALA A 44 -2.65 -0.48 18.32
CA ALA A 44 -1.74 -0.62 19.45
C ALA A 44 -1.09 0.70 19.86
N THR A 45 -0.90 1.60 18.91
CA THR A 45 -0.25 2.89 19.15
C THR A 45 -1.21 4.06 19.14
N ILE A 46 -2.51 3.80 18.95
CA ILE A 46 -3.53 4.84 18.85
C ILE A 46 -4.50 4.66 20.03
N GLU A 47 -4.48 5.60 20.95
CA GLU A 47 -5.33 5.53 22.14
C GLU A 47 -6.73 6.06 21.89
N ASP A 48 -6.89 6.98 20.94
CA ASP A 48 -8.18 7.56 20.65
C ASP A 48 -9.00 6.58 19.80
N GLU A 49 -10.15 6.17 20.34
CA GLU A 49 -10.99 5.17 19.71
C GLU A 49 -11.47 5.58 18.31
N LYS A 50 -11.74 6.86 18.10
CA LYS A 50 -12.17 7.36 16.82
C LYS A 50 -11.10 7.18 15.74
N TYR A 51 -9.85 7.44 16.09
CA TYR A 51 -8.75 7.26 15.14
C TYR A 51 -8.40 5.80 14.96
N HIS A 52 -8.63 4.99 15.99
CA HIS A 52 -8.49 3.54 15.87
C HIS A 52 -9.44 2.99 14.80
N GLU A 53 -10.71 3.42 14.83
CA GLU A 53 -11.67 2.99 13.80
C GLU A 53 -11.26 3.46 12.42
N ALA A 54 -10.78 4.70 12.31
CA ALA A 54 -10.33 5.24 11.04
C ALA A 54 -9.15 4.45 10.48
N GLU A 55 -8.25 4.03 11.36
CA GLU A 55 -7.11 3.20 10.97
C GLU A 55 -7.59 1.86 10.43
N GLN A 56 -8.53 1.22 11.12
CA GLN A 56 -9.09 -0.05 10.68
C GLN A 56 -9.78 0.06 9.32
N ASP A 57 -10.57 1.11 9.14
CA ASP A 57 -11.29 1.33 7.88
C ASP A 57 -10.32 1.54 6.72
N PHE A 58 -9.29 2.32 6.94
CA PHE A 58 -8.29 2.59 5.91
C PHE A 58 -7.51 1.33 5.56
N PHE A 59 -7.13 0.56 6.59
CA PHE A 59 -6.46 -0.73 6.42
C PHE A 59 -7.32 -1.69 5.60
N ASP A 60 -8.60 -1.83 5.97
CA ASP A 60 -9.51 -2.74 5.29
C ASP A 60 -9.66 -2.35 3.83
N ASP A 61 -9.78 -1.06 3.56
CA ASP A 61 -9.94 -0.57 2.20
C ASP A 61 -8.74 -0.94 1.33
N ILE A 62 -7.54 -0.73 1.84
CA ILE A 62 -6.33 -1.05 1.07
C ILE A 62 -6.24 -2.56 0.80
N VAL A 63 -6.42 -3.37 1.84
CA VAL A 63 -6.23 -4.82 1.71
C VAL A 63 -7.31 -5.41 0.80
N MET A 64 -8.57 -5.11 1.07
CA MET A 64 -9.68 -5.64 0.27
C MET A 64 -9.66 -5.09 -1.15
N GLY A 65 -9.42 -3.79 -1.27
CA GLY A 65 -9.42 -3.13 -2.57
C GLY A 65 -8.27 -3.58 -3.46
N ALA A 66 -7.08 -3.70 -2.89
CA ALA A 66 -5.92 -4.17 -3.65
C ALA A 66 -6.15 -5.60 -4.16
N LYS A 67 -6.74 -6.44 -3.34
CA LYS A 67 -7.04 -7.82 -3.75
C LYS A 67 -8.12 -7.83 -4.82
N ALA A 68 -9.18 -7.06 -4.63
CA ALA A 68 -10.29 -7.02 -5.58
C ALA A 68 -9.87 -6.50 -6.95
N ARG A 69 -8.95 -5.53 -6.97
CA ARG A 69 -8.49 -4.91 -8.22
C ARG A 69 -7.09 -5.39 -8.64
N GLN A 70 -6.67 -6.54 -8.14
CA GLN A 70 -5.30 -6.99 -8.38
C GLN A 70 -4.95 -7.11 -9.86
N GLY A 71 -5.88 -7.56 -10.69
CA GLY A 71 -5.65 -7.65 -12.13
C GLY A 71 -5.28 -6.32 -12.77
N ASP A 72 -6.07 -5.28 -12.47
CA ASP A 72 -5.83 -3.93 -12.98
C ASP A 72 -4.53 -3.37 -12.42
N ILE A 73 -4.30 -3.59 -11.14
CA ILE A 73 -3.12 -3.10 -10.44
C ILE A 73 -1.86 -3.74 -11.04
N ASP A 74 -1.87 -5.04 -11.20
CA ASP A 74 -0.72 -5.75 -11.73
C ASP A 74 -0.41 -5.35 -13.18
N ALA A 75 -1.44 -5.06 -13.96
CA ALA A 75 -1.25 -4.58 -15.33
C ALA A 75 -0.55 -3.21 -15.34
N LEU A 76 -0.96 -2.31 -14.45
CA LEU A 76 -0.33 -1.00 -14.37
C LEU A 76 1.14 -1.11 -13.94
N ILE A 77 1.41 -1.94 -12.95
CA ILE A 77 2.79 -2.13 -12.47
C ILE A 77 3.64 -2.75 -13.58
N SER A 78 3.15 -3.81 -14.20
CA SER A 78 3.89 -4.52 -15.24
C SER A 78 4.21 -3.62 -16.43
N GLY A 79 3.30 -2.71 -16.76
CA GLY A 79 3.51 -1.79 -17.86
C GLY A 79 4.61 -0.77 -17.60
N ARG A 80 5.06 -0.63 -16.35
CA ARG A 80 6.11 0.32 -15.97
C ARG A 80 7.42 -0.34 -15.57
N LEU A 81 7.45 -1.67 -15.49
CA LEU A 81 8.68 -2.38 -15.17
C LEU A 81 9.61 -2.35 -16.38
N ALA A 82 10.91 -2.34 -16.11
CA ALA A 82 11.91 -2.38 -17.16
C ALA A 82 11.80 -3.70 -17.94
N GLU A 83 12.24 -3.67 -19.19
CA GLU A 83 12.23 -4.85 -20.04
C GLU A 83 12.94 -6.01 -19.34
N GLY A 84 12.31 -7.17 -19.41
CA GLY A 84 12.85 -8.37 -18.77
C GLY A 84 12.46 -8.55 -17.31
N TRP A 85 11.81 -7.55 -16.71
CA TRP A 85 11.32 -7.66 -15.34
C TRP A 85 9.82 -7.93 -15.31
N THR A 86 9.40 -8.80 -14.39
CA THR A 86 8.00 -9.11 -14.17
C THR A 86 7.70 -9.02 -12.67
N LEU A 87 6.42 -8.94 -12.34
CA LEU A 87 6.01 -8.94 -10.93
C LEU A 87 6.50 -10.18 -10.21
N GLU A 88 6.47 -11.33 -10.88
CA GLU A 88 6.90 -12.59 -10.27
C GLU A 88 8.39 -12.60 -9.91
N ARG A 89 9.18 -11.78 -10.57
CA ARG A 89 10.61 -11.67 -10.30
C ARG A 89 10.94 -10.72 -9.16
N LEU A 90 9.98 -9.88 -8.78
CA LEU A 90 10.14 -9.03 -7.60
C LEU A 90 9.85 -9.88 -6.36
N ASP A 91 10.56 -9.59 -5.27
CA ASP A 91 10.27 -10.32 -4.04
C ASP A 91 8.91 -9.92 -3.49
N ARG A 92 8.37 -10.74 -2.60
CA ARG A 92 7.00 -10.58 -2.14
C ARG A 92 6.73 -9.27 -1.38
N PRO A 93 7.62 -8.82 -0.48
CA PRO A 93 7.37 -7.52 0.16
C PRO A 93 7.31 -6.38 -0.85
N MET A 94 8.17 -6.40 -1.86
CA MET A 94 8.14 -5.37 -2.91
C MET A 94 6.81 -5.39 -3.66
N ARG A 95 6.33 -6.59 -4.02
CA ARG A 95 5.03 -6.71 -4.69
C ARG A 95 3.91 -6.12 -3.84
N ALA A 96 3.93 -6.42 -2.53
CA ALA A 96 2.90 -5.92 -1.62
C ALA A 96 2.92 -4.39 -1.54
N ILE A 97 4.11 -3.81 -1.45
CA ILE A 97 4.26 -2.35 -1.39
C ILE A 97 3.69 -1.71 -2.66
N LEU A 98 4.08 -2.24 -3.81
CA LEU A 98 3.65 -1.67 -5.09
C LEU A 98 2.15 -1.85 -5.31
N ARG A 99 1.61 -2.98 -4.92
CA ARG A 99 0.16 -3.22 -5.06
C ARG A 99 -0.65 -2.29 -4.17
N ALA A 100 -0.24 -2.12 -2.92
CA ALA A 100 -0.94 -1.22 -2.00
C ALA A 100 -0.86 0.23 -2.48
N GLY A 101 0.32 0.68 -2.87
CA GLY A 101 0.51 2.04 -3.37
C GLY A 101 -0.29 2.31 -4.63
N THR A 102 -0.27 1.37 -5.56
CA THR A 102 -1.01 1.50 -6.81
C THR A 102 -2.52 1.55 -6.54
N TYR A 103 -3.00 0.73 -5.60
CA TYR A 103 -4.41 0.79 -5.22
C TYR A 103 -4.80 2.19 -4.75
N GLU A 104 -4.00 2.80 -3.87
CA GLU A 104 -4.32 4.15 -3.41
C GLU A 104 -4.32 5.16 -4.55
N LEU A 105 -3.38 5.04 -5.48
CA LEU A 105 -3.35 5.93 -6.63
C LEU A 105 -4.60 5.80 -7.49
N LEU A 106 -5.10 4.58 -7.65
CA LEU A 106 -6.30 4.32 -8.44
C LEU A 106 -7.58 4.73 -7.75
N SER A 107 -7.71 4.41 -6.48
CA SER A 107 -9.00 4.43 -5.79
C SER A 107 -9.15 5.47 -4.71
N ARG A 108 -8.06 5.94 -4.12
CA ARG A 108 -8.10 6.93 -3.04
C ARG A 108 -7.66 8.29 -3.57
N LYS A 109 -8.48 8.86 -4.42
CA LYS A 109 -8.14 10.15 -5.06
C LYS A 109 -8.21 11.32 -4.09
N ASP A 110 -8.76 11.11 -2.90
CA ASP A 110 -8.72 12.07 -1.82
C ASP A 110 -7.30 12.24 -1.25
N VAL A 111 -6.40 11.27 -1.51
CA VAL A 111 -5.02 11.35 -1.04
C VAL A 111 -4.14 11.87 -2.19
N PRO A 112 -3.41 12.97 -1.99
CA PRO A 112 -2.53 13.51 -3.04
C PRO A 112 -1.47 12.51 -3.48
N VAL A 113 -1.11 12.56 -4.76
CA VAL A 113 -0.10 11.64 -5.32
C VAL A 113 1.21 11.70 -4.53
N ALA A 114 1.69 12.91 -4.25
CA ALA A 114 2.96 13.07 -3.53
C ALA A 114 2.91 12.41 -2.16
N SER A 115 1.74 12.47 -1.49
CA SER A 115 1.57 11.85 -0.18
C SER A 115 1.59 10.33 -0.29
N VAL A 116 0.89 9.78 -1.30
CA VAL A 116 0.89 8.33 -1.51
C VAL A 116 2.31 7.83 -1.72
N ILE A 117 3.05 8.45 -2.64
CA ILE A 117 4.41 8.02 -2.96
C ILE A 117 5.30 8.11 -1.73
N SER A 118 5.27 9.25 -1.03
CA SER A 118 6.09 9.45 0.16
C SER A 118 5.81 8.39 1.23
N GLU A 119 4.53 8.05 1.43
CA GLU A 119 4.15 7.07 2.43
C GLU A 119 4.66 5.67 2.09
N TYR A 120 4.58 5.27 0.83
CA TYR A 120 5.05 3.93 0.46
C TYR A 120 6.57 3.85 0.34
N VAL A 121 7.24 4.96 0.07
CA VAL A 121 8.70 5.03 0.21
C VAL A 121 9.08 4.80 1.68
N ASP A 122 8.34 5.42 2.60
CA ASP A 122 8.58 5.21 4.03
C ASP A 122 8.34 3.76 4.43
N VAL A 123 7.29 3.12 3.91
CA VAL A 123 7.05 1.71 4.17
C VAL A 123 8.23 0.87 3.65
N ALA A 124 8.75 1.21 2.48
CA ALA A 124 9.88 0.48 1.91
C ALA A 124 11.12 0.55 2.82
N HIS A 125 11.30 1.65 3.54
CA HIS A 125 12.42 1.77 4.49
C HIS A 125 12.34 0.75 5.63
N ALA A 126 11.15 0.20 5.91
CA ALA A 126 11.01 -0.84 6.93
C ALA A 126 11.50 -2.20 6.46
N PHE A 127 11.64 -2.39 5.15
CA PHE A 127 12.01 -3.68 4.56
C PHE A 127 13.34 -3.65 3.82
N TYR A 128 13.77 -2.49 3.32
CA TYR A 128 14.87 -2.37 2.36
C TYR A 128 15.75 -1.18 2.62
N ASP A 129 16.85 -1.12 1.87
CA ASP A 129 17.76 0.00 1.85
C ASP A 129 17.32 1.07 0.85
N LYS A 130 18.13 2.10 0.71
CA LYS A 130 17.82 3.28 -0.09
C LYS A 130 17.54 3.00 -1.56
N ARG A 131 18.23 2.03 -2.14
CA ARG A 131 18.06 1.71 -3.57
C ARG A 131 16.64 1.23 -3.86
N GLU A 132 16.13 0.36 -3.01
CA GLU A 132 14.78 -0.17 -3.17
C GLU A 132 13.72 0.90 -2.94
N SER A 133 13.97 1.81 -2.00
CA SER A 133 13.07 2.94 -1.78
C SER A 133 13.00 3.84 -3.00
N GLY A 134 14.14 4.06 -3.66
CA GLY A 134 14.19 4.82 -4.91
C GLY A 134 13.41 4.15 -6.02
N PHE A 135 13.49 2.83 -6.10
CA PHE A 135 12.72 2.07 -7.08
C PHE A 135 11.22 2.25 -6.85
N VAL A 136 10.76 2.16 -5.59
CA VAL A 136 9.35 2.38 -5.26
C VAL A 136 8.92 3.78 -5.69
N ASN A 137 9.74 4.78 -5.37
CA ASN A 137 9.42 6.16 -5.72
C ASN A 137 9.24 6.33 -7.23
N GLY A 138 10.19 5.84 -8.01
CA GLY A 138 10.16 5.97 -9.46
C GLY A 138 9.01 5.22 -10.10
N LEU A 139 8.76 3.99 -9.65
CA LEU A 139 7.70 3.18 -10.23
C LEU A 139 6.31 3.76 -9.91
N LEU A 140 6.09 4.14 -8.66
CA LEU A 140 4.79 4.73 -8.29
C LEU A 140 4.55 6.06 -8.98
N ASP A 141 5.60 6.86 -9.21
CA ASP A 141 5.45 8.09 -9.96
C ASP A 141 5.00 7.79 -11.41
N ALA A 142 5.60 6.80 -12.04
CA ALA A 142 5.21 6.40 -13.40
C ALA A 142 3.78 5.86 -13.44
N VAL A 143 3.40 5.06 -12.45
CA VAL A 143 2.03 4.55 -12.34
C VAL A 143 1.04 5.69 -12.15
N ALA A 144 1.40 6.68 -11.32
CA ALA A 144 0.51 7.80 -11.03
C ALA A 144 0.17 8.61 -12.28
N LYS A 145 1.12 8.76 -13.18
CA LYS A 145 0.88 9.51 -14.43
C LYS A 145 -0.18 8.84 -15.29
N GLN A 146 -0.30 7.53 -15.19
CA GLN A 146 -1.30 6.79 -15.93
C GLN A 146 -2.61 6.67 -15.16
N ALA A 147 -2.54 6.47 -13.83
CA ALA A 147 -3.72 6.32 -12.99
C ALA A 147 -4.46 7.65 -12.77
N ARG A 148 -3.73 8.76 -12.78
CA ARG A 148 -4.28 10.10 -12.55
C ARG A 148 -3.73 11.08 -13.59
N PRO A 149 -4.11 10.94 -14.86
CA PRO A 149 -3.53 11.78 -15.91
C PRO A 149 -3.76 13.26 -15.71
N ALA A 150 -4.88 13.67 -15.10
CA ALA A 150 -5.16 15.10 -14.85
C ALA A 150 -4.18 15.74 -13.89
N ARG A 151 -3.51 14.93 -13.07
CA ARG A 151 -2.52 15.43 -12.11
C ARG A 151 -1.29 15.99 -12.81
N ALA A 152 -1.01 15.56 -14.03
CA ALA A 152 0.17 16.00 -14.76
C ALA A 152 0.14 17.51 -15.05
N GLU A 153 -1.00 18.13 -14.86
CA GLU A 153 -1.12 19.56 -14.96
C GLU A 153 -0.51 20.23 -13.73
#